data_c3f4d05091216539c9886a8a9c966979
#
_entry.id   c3f4d05091216539c9886a8a9c966979
#
_cell.length_a   1.000
_cell.length_b   1.000
_cell.length_c   1.000
_cell.angle_alpha   90.00
_cell.angle_beta   90.00
_cell.angle_gamma   90.00
#
_symmetry.space_group_name_H-M   'P 1'
#
loop_
_entity.id
_entity.type
_entity.pdbx_description
1 polymer ?
#
loop_
_entity_poly.entity_id
_entity_poly.type
_entity_poly.pdbx_seq_one_letter_code
_entity_poly.pdbx_strand_id
1 'polypeptide(L)' 'IVKQIDGDYAHLQRVDQPEAELKLVARALLPADIYEGCELHYAMMQYSMK' A
#
# COMPACT_ATOMS: atom_id res chain seq x y z
N ILE A 1 2.52 -4.69 1.29
CA ILE A 1 1.67 -4.74 2.50
C ILE A 1 1.34 -3.33 2.96
N VAL A 2 0.09 -3.11 3.29
CA VAL A 2 -0.37 -1.87 3.91
C VAL A 2 -0.03 -1.95 5.40
N LYS A 3 0.93 -1.15 5.84
CA LYS A 3 1.34 -1.17 7.24
C LYS A 3 0.46 -0.30 8.12
N GLN A 4 0.00 0.82 7.60
CA GLN A 4 -0.79 1.76 8.36
C GLN A 4 -1.59 2.63 7.42
N ILE A 5 -2.82 2.95 7.80
CA ILE A 5 -3.65 3.90 7.07
C ILE A 5 -3.81 5.13 7.98
N ASP A 6 -3.50 6.30 7.42
CA ASP A 6 -3.50 7.55 8.16
C ASP A 6 -4.26 8.60 7.35
N GLY A 7 -5.56 8.75 7.66
CA GLY A 7 -6.40 9.70 6.93
C GLY A 7 -6.49 9.38 5.45
N ASP A 8 -6.04 10.29 4.61
CA ASP A 8 -6.10 10.14 3.16
C ASP A 8 -4.90 9.42 2.58
N TYR A 9 -3.99 8.93 3.44
CA TYR A 9 -2.75 8.30 3.00
C TYR A 9 -2.59 6.93 3.62
N ALA A 10 -1.86 6.07 2.92
CA ALA A 10 -1.51 4.76 3.41
C ALA A 10 0.01 4.60 3.36
N HIS A 11 0.56 3.95 4.38
CA HIS A 11 1.98 3.63 4.46
C HIS A 11 2.16 2.19 3.98
N LEU A 12 2.90 2.03 2.88
CA LEU A 12 3.11 0.72 2.27
C LEU A 12 4.53 0.25 2.51
N GLN A 13 4.67 -1.05 2.77
CA GLN A 13 5.97 -1.68 2.92
C GLN A 13 6.16 -2.73 1.83
N ARG A 14 7.35 -2.75 1.22
CA ARG A 14 7.69 -3.76 0.23
C ARG A 14 7.98 -5.08 0.94
N VAL A 15 7.37 -6.16 0.45
CA VAL A 15 7.60 -7.48 1.05
C VAL A 15 8.96 -8.05 0.66
N ASP A 16 9.48 -7.64 -0.50
CA ASP A 16 10.78 -8.11 -0.97
C ASP A 16 11.95 -7.33 -0.36
N GLN A 17 11.67 -6.19 0.25
CA GLN A 17 12.69 -5.36 0.91
C GLN A 17 12.11 -4.78 2.19
N PRO A 18 11.92 -5.60 3.22
CA PRO A 18 11.27 -5.13 4.45
C PRO A 18 12.06 -4.06 5.19
N GLU A 19 13.36 -3.94 4.93
CA GLU A 19 14.19 -2.91 5.54
C GLU A 19 14.07 -1.56 4.81
N ALA A 20 13.41 -1.51 3.67
CA ALA A 20 13.20 -0.27 2.94
C ALA A 20 12.23 0.64 3.68
N GLU A 21 12.34 1.94 3.46
CA GLU A 21 11.42 2.89 4.06
C GLU A 21 10.00 2.67 3.55
N LEU A 22 9.03 2.98 4.40
CA LEU A 22 7.62 2.90 4.02
C LEU A 22 7.33 3.93 2.94
N LYS A 23 6.53 3.53 1.97
CA LYS A 23 6.12 4.42 0.90
C LYS A 23 4.76 5.03 1.25
N LEU A 24 4.68 6.35 1.21
CA LEU A 24 3.44 7.07 1.46
C LEU A 24 2.68 7.23 0.15
N VAL A 25 1.46 6.70 0.09
CA VAL A 25 0.64 6.72 -1.11
C VAL A 25 -0.75 7.22 -0.76
N ALA A 26 -1.28 8.13 -1.58
CA ALA A 26 -2.63 8.64 -1.38
C ALA A 26 -3.65 7.51 -1.58
N ARG A 27 -4.64 7.43 -0.69
CA ARG A 27 -5.66 6.38 -0.76
C ARG A 27 -6.47 6.46 -2.06
N ALA A 28 -6.56 7.65 -2.66
CA ALA A 28 -7.27 7.81 -3.93
C ALA A 28 -6.62 7.01 -5.06
N LEU A 29 -5.33 6.67 -4.92
CA LEU A 29 -4.61 5.87 -5.91
C LEU A 29 -4.67 4.38 -5.60
N LEU A 30 -5.35 4.00 -4.52
CA LEU A 30 -5.39 2.62 -4.05
C LEU A 30 -6.83 2.11 -4.10
N PRO A 31 -7.03 0.77 -4.15
CA PRO A 31 -8.37 0.21 -4.08
C PRO A 31 -9.09 0.66 -2.80
N ALA A 32 -10.39 0.88 -2.90
CA ALA A 32 -11.18 1.34 -1.76
C ALA A 32 -11.28 0.31 -0.65
N ASP A 33 -11.05 -0.95 -0.96
CA ASP A 33 -11.21 -2.07 -0.03
C ASP A 33 -9.96 -2.35 0.80
N ILE A 34 -8.93 -1.50 0.72
CA ILE A 34 -7.70 -1.74 1.47
C ILE A 34 -7.94 -1.63 2.97
N TYR A 35 -7.13 -2.38 3.72
CA TYR A 35 -7.13 -2.35 5.18
C TYR A 35 -5.70 -2.61 5.67
N GLU A 36 -5.44 -2.25 6.91
CA GLU A 36 -4.11 -2.47 7.48
C GLU A 36 -3.80 -3.96 7.52
N GLY A 37 -2.66 -4.32 7.00
CA GLY A 37 -2.23 -5.70 6.91
C GLY A 37 -2.49 -6.38 5.58
N CYS A 38 -3.29 -5.76 4.70
CA CYS A 38 -3.58 -6.39 3.41
C CYS A 38 -2.39 -6.28 2.46
N GLU A 39 -2.33 -7.20 1.50
CA GLU A 39 -1.31 -7.17 0.47
C GLU A 39 -1.86 -6.51 -0.79
N LEU A 40 -1.00 -5.72 -1.43
CA LEU A 40 -1.31 -5.09 -2.70
C LEU A 40 -0.33 -5.55 -3.75
N HIS A 41 -0.80 -5.61 -4.97
CA HIS A 41 0.00 -5.93 -6.15
C HIS A 41 0.15 -4.66 -6.98
N TYR A 42 1.40 -4.33 -7.34
CA TYR A 42 1.67 -3.17 -8.18
C TYR A 42 2.12 -3.65 -9.56
N ALA A 43 1.33 -3.32 -10.56
CA ALA A 43 1.66 -3.64 -11.94
C ALA A 43 1.06 -2.59 -12.86
N MET A 44 1.74 -2.31 -13.95
CA MET A 44 1.29 -1.36 -14.97
C MET A 44 0.92 -0.01 -14.36
N MET A 45 1.73 0.43 -13.36
CA MET A 45 1.59 1.70 -12.66
C MET A 45 0.28 1.82 -11.88
N GLN A 46 -0.30 0.68 -11.49
CA GLN A 46 -1.53 0.64 -10.70
C GLN A 46 -1.40 -0.34 -9.55
N TYR A 47 -2.08 -0.02 -8.45
CA TYR A 47 -2.18 -0.92 -7.31
C TYR A 47 -3.51 -1.67 -7.37
N SER A 48 -3.47 -2.93 -7.00
CA SER A 48 -4.67 -3.74 -6.91
C SER A 48 -4.59 -4.67 -5.70
N MET A 49 -5.75 -5.11 -5.23
CA MET A 49 -5.80 -6.11 -4.16
C MET A 49 -5.27 -7.43 -4.70
N LYS A 50 -4.52 -8.09 -3.85
CA LYS A 50 -3.98 -9.39 -4.20
C LYS A 50 -5.00 -10.51 -3.95
#